data_5229da8ad6334dad3fe2d0456238b7b1
#
_entry.id   5229da8ad6334dad3fe2d0456238b7b1
#
_cell.length_a   1.000
_cell.length_b   1.000
_cell.length_c   1.000
_cell.angle_alpha   90.00
_cell.angle_beta   90.00
_cell.angle_gamma   90.00
#
_symmetry.space_group_name_H-M   'P 1'
#
loop_
_entity.id
_entity.type
_entity.pdbx_description
1 polymer ?
#
loop_
_entity_poly.entity_id
_entity_poly.type
_entity_poly.pdbx_seq_one_letter_code
_entity_poly.pdbx_strand_id
1 'polypeptide(L)'
;MTKEIDYKYSSLPSCTGSIDTYINHVMAIPVLTTDEEVELGRKLQNSNDLESAKKLILHNLRYVVYIAKSYSGYGLNLNDLIQEGNVGLMKAVKKYNPEKNLKLITFAVYWIKSEIHEFVIKNWKIVKVATCLLYTSDAADE
;
A
#
# COMPACT_ATOMS: atom_id res chain seq x y z
N MET A 1 6.06 15.84 -27.51
CA MET A 1 5.61 16.82 -26.53
C MET A 1 4.93 16.08 -25.39
N THR A 2 5.70 15.70 -24.43
CA THR A 2 5.21 15.25 -23.13
C THR A 2 4.69 16.50 -22.42
N LYS A 3 3.38 16.64 -22.29
CA LYS A 3 2.84 17.53 -21.29
C LYS A 3 3.33 17.01 -19.96
N GLU A 4 4.39 17.59 -19.42
CA GLU A 4 4.67 17.50 -18.02
C GLU A 4 3.44 18.00 -17.30
N ILE A 5 2.66 17.07 -16.85
CA ILE A 5 1.65 17.36 -15.86
C ILE A 5 2.47 17.59 -14.59
N ASP A 6 2.82 18.85 -14.35
CA ASP A 6 3.37 19.31 -13.10
C ASP A 6 2.32 19.03 -12.01
N TYR A 7 2.23 17.76 -11.63
CA TYR A 7 1.66 17.46 -10.32
C TYR A 7 2.61 18.10 -9.33
N LYS A 8 2.25 19.29 -8.87
CA LYS A 8 2.88 19.88 -7.71
C LYS A 8 2.85 18.83 -6.61
N TYR A 9 3.94 18.13 -6.44
CA TYR A 9 4.17 17.20 -5.34
C TYR A 9 4.13 17.89 -3.96
N SER A 10 3.59 19.09 -3.90
CA SER A 10 3.43 19.87 -2.68
C SER A 10 2.40 19.29 -1.71
N SER A 11 1.64 18.28 -2.13
CA SER A 11 0.75 17.56 -1.24
C SER A 11 0.80 16.08 -1.54
N LEU A 12 1.74 15.38 -0.92
CA LEU A 12 1.62 13.93 -0.74
C LEU A 12 0.25 13.66 -0.10
N PRO A 13 -0.51 12.67 -0.59
CA PRO A 13 -1.75 12.32 0.05
C PRO A 13 -1.46 11.93 1.49
N SER A 14 -1.85 12.77 2.42
CA SER A 14 -1.67 12.54 3.84
C SER A 14 -2.94 11.93 4.42
N CYS A 15 -2.78 10.95 5.29
CA CYS A 15 -3.90 10.33 5.99
C CYS A 15 -4.41 11.17 7.16
N THR A 16 -4.03 12.44 7.25
CA THR A 16 -4.44 13.34 8.34
C THR A 16 -5.86 13.89 8.20
N GLY A 17 -6.51 13.62 7.07
CA GLY A 17 -7.91 14.00 6.82
C GLY A 17 -8.82 12.78 6.83
N SER A 18 -10.03 12.95 6.28
CA SER A 18 -10.94 11.84 6.01
C SER A 18 -10.27 10.83 5.08
N ILE A 19 -10.48 9.55 5.36
CA ILE A 19 -9.98 8.46 4.51
C ILE A 19 -10.52 8.57 3.08
N ASP A 20 -11.73 9.07 2.92
CA ASP A 20 -12.33 9.30 1.61
C ASP A 20 -11.56 10.34 0.81
N THR A 21 -11.10 11.40 1.46
CA THR A 21 -10.25 12.43 0.84
C THR A 21 -8.93 11.82 0.35
N TYR A 22 -8.30 10.99 1.16
CA TYR A 22 -7.10 10.27 0.77
C TYR A 22 -7.33 9.38 -0.45
N ILE A 23 -8.40 8.58 -0.40
CA ILE A 23 -8.74 7.67 -1.51
C ILE A 23 -9.01 8.46 -2.80
N ASN A 24 -9.74 9.57 -2.71
CA ASN A 24 -10.01 10.43 -3.86
C ASN A 24 -8.72 11.00 -4.47
N HIS A 25 -7.79 11.46 -3.64
CA HIS A 25 -6.49 11.94 -4.11
C HIS A 25 -5.70 10.85 -4.81
N VAL A 26 -5.65 9.67 -4.21
CA VAL A 26 -4.93 8.50 -4.77
C VAL A 26 -5.52 8.06 -6.10
N MET A 27 -6.84 8.03 -6.21
CA MET A 27 -7.53 7.64 -7.44
C MET A 27 -7.41 8.68 -8.56
N ALA A 28 -7.14 9.94 -8.22
CA ALA A 28 -6.90 11.00 -9.18
C ALA A 28 -5.52 10.90 -9.86
N ILE A 29 -4.58 10.18 -9.28
CA ILE A 29 -3.24 10.00 -9.85
C ILE A 29 -3.34 8.98 -10.99
N PRO A 30 -2.89 9.32 -12.22
CA PRO A 30 -3.00 8.41 -13.36
C PRO A 30 -2.10 7.19 -13.23
N VAL A 31 -2.44 6.13 -13.92
CA VAL A 31 -1.63 4.90 -13.98
C VAL A 31 -0.45 5.13 -14.93
N LEU A 32 0.74 4.68 -14.53
CA LEU A 32 1.91 4.68 -15.39
C LEU A 32 1.80 3.60 -16.49
N THR A 33 2.33 3.93 -17.65
CA THR A 33 2.54 2.93 -18.70
C THR A 33 3.70 1.99 -18.34
N THR A 34 3.76 0.83 -18.97
CA THR A 34 4.84 -0.14 -18.73
C THR A 34 6.21 0.47 -19.04
N ASP A 35 6.31 1.26 -20.11
CA ASP A 35 7.57 1.90 -20.50
C ASP A 35 8.03 2.94 -19.49
N GLU A 36 7.10 3.73 -18.95
CA GLU A 36 7.40 4.70 -17.89
C GLU A 36 7.86 4.00 -16.60
N GLU A 37 7.22 2.90 -16.22
CA GLU A 37 7.63 2.12 -15.05
C GLU A 37 9.04 1.55 -15.22
N VAL A 38 9.35 1.01 -16.40
CA VAL A 38 10.68 0.47 -16.71
C VAL A 38 11.74 1.56 -16.66
N GLU A 39 11.47 2.72 -17.23
CA GLU A 39 12.39 3.85 -17.21
C GLU A 39 12.68 4.34 -15.78
N LEU A 40 11.63 4.51 -14.99
CA LEU A 40 11.75 4.91 -13.58
C LEU A 40 12.48 3.83 -12.76
N GLY A 41 12.21 2.57 -13.01
CA GLY A 41 12.91 1.46 -12.37
C GLY A 41 14.40 1.43 -12.69
N ARG A 42 14.78 1.70 -13.92
CA ARG A 42 16.18 1.80 -14.33
C ARG A 42 16.88 2.98 -13.65
N LYS A 43 16.25 4.15 -13.62
CA LYS A 43 16.79 5.32 -12.91
C LYS A 43 17.00 5.02 -11.41
N LEU A 44 16.04 4.33 -10.80
CA LEU A 44 16.16 3.94 -9.40
C LEU A 44 17.31 2.97 -9.17
N GLN A 45 17.46 1.96 -10.01
CA GLN A 45 18.54 0.98 -9.87
C GLN A 45 19.93 1.59 -10.10
N ASN A 46 20.07 2.45 -11.11
CA ASN A 46 21.38 2.97 -11.53
C ASN A 46 21.88 4.11 -10.66
N SER A 47 20.98 4.97 -10.17
CA SER A 47 21.37 6.20 -9.48
C SER A 47 20.72 6.36 -8.10
N ASN A 48 19.97 5.37 -7.61
CA ASN A 48 19.18 5.47 -6.37
C ASN A 48 18.33 6.76 -6.34
N ASP A 49 17.71 7.09 -7.48
CA ASP A 49 16.93 8.30 -7.63
C ASP A 49 15.64 8.24 -6.81
N LEU A 50 15.59 9.01 -5.73
CA LEU A 50 14.44 9.09 -4.83
C LEU A 50 13.18 9.61 -5.51
N GLU A 51 13.32 10.51 -6.48
CA GLU A 51 12.15 11.02 -7.22
C GLU A 51 11.51 9.94 -8.08
N SER A 52 12.32 9.09 -8.70
CA SER A 52 11.81 7.92 -9.43
C SER A 52 11.10 6.94 -8.49
N ALA A 53 11.65 6.69 -7.29
CA ALA A 53 11.00 5.85 -6.28
C ALA A 53 9.66 6.44 -5.84
N LYS A 54 9.60 7.74 -5.56
CA LYS A 54 8.36 8.42 -5.19
C LYS A 54 7.30 8.31 -6.29
N LYS A 55 7.67 8.52 -7.54
CA LYS A 55 6.74 8.38 -8.68
C LYS A 55 6.19 6.96 -8.76
N LEU A 56 7.04 5.96 -8.69
CA LEU A 56 6.63 4.55 -8.71
C LEU A 56 5.63 4.24 -7.57
N ILE A 57 5.87 4.75 -6.37
CA ILE A 57 4.99 4.55 -5.23
C ILE A 57 3.65 5.28 -5.45
N LEU A 58 3.69 6.57 -5.77
CA LEU A 58 2.49 7.41 -5.90
C LEU A 58 1.50 6.87 -6.94
N HIS A 59 2.01 6.48 -8.09
CA HIS A 59 1.16 5.98 -9.18
C HIS A 59 0.62 4.56 -8.94
N ASN A 60 1.12 3.86 -7.91
CA ASN A 60 0.65 2.53 -7.53
C ASN A 60 -0.14 2.49 -6.21
N LEU A 61 -0.33 3.63 -5.53
CA LEU A 61 -1.10 3.70 -4.28
C LEU A 61 -2.55 3.22 -4.43
N ARG A 62 -3.15 3.41 -5.60
CA ARG A 62 -4.51 2.95 -5.90
C ARG A 62 -4.69 1.44 -5.70
N TYR A 63 -3.67 0.68 -6.05
CA TYR A 63 -3.70 -0.77 -5.89
C TYR A 63 -3.62 -1.18 -4.43
N VAL A 64 -2.86 -0.43 -3.62
CA VAL A 64 -2.81 -0.63 -2.17
C VAL A 64 -4.17 -0.43 -1.55
N VAL A 65 -4.88 0.64 -1.91
CA VAL A 65 -6.24 0.90 -1.44
C VAL A 65 -7.19 -0.23 -1.82
N TYR A 66 -7.12 -0.68 -3.05
CA TYR A 66 -7.95 -1.77 -3.55
C TYR A 66 -7.70 -3.07 -2.79
N ILE A 67 -6.44 -3.43 -2.59
CA ILE A 67 -6.06 -4.64 -1.85
C ILE A 67 -6.46 -4.52 -0.38
N ALA A 68 -6.22 -3.36 0.26
CA ALA A 68 -6.58 -3.12 1.65
C ALA A 68 -8.08 -3.27 1.89
N LYS A 69 -8.91 -2.79 0.99
CA LYS A 69 -10.37 -2.96 1.05
C LYS A 69 -10.80 -4.43 1.06
N SER A 70 -10.06 -5.31 0.41
CA SER A 70 -10.36 -6.74 0.43
C SER A 70 -10.18 -7.40 1.80
N TYR A 71 -9.46 -6.74 2.70
CA TYR A 71 -9.25 -7.19 4.08
C TYR A 71 -10.15 -6.49 5.10
N SER A 72 -11.12 -5.71 4.67
CA SER A 72 -11.98 -4.92 5.57
C SER A 72 -12.89 -5.75 6.47
N GLY A 73 -13.12 -7.02 6.15
CA GLY A 73 -13.98 -7.92 6.90
C GLY A 73 -13.43 -8.40 8.26
N TYR A 74 -12.22 -8.05 8.62
CA TYR A 74 -11.56 -8.50 9.86
C TYR A 74 -11.71 -7.54 11.05
N GLY A 75 -12.55 -6.50 10.91
CA GLY A 75 -12.80 -5.54 11.99
C GLY A 75 -11.66 -4.56 12.24
N LEU A 76 -10.67 -4.49 11.37
CA LEU A 76 -9.54 -3.58 11.47
C LEU A 76 -9.80 -2.28 10.71
N ASN A 77 -9.18 -1.20 11.17
CA ASN A 77 -9.30 0.11 10.53
C ASN A 77 -8.70 0.09 9.13
N LEU A 78 -9.46 0.52 8.13
CA LEU A 78 -9.01 0.58 6.75
C LEU A 78 -7.75 1.45 6.58
N ASN A 79 -7.65 2.55 7.33
CA ASN A 79 -6.48 3.41 7.30
C ASN A 79 -5.20 2.65 7.69
N ASP A 80 -5.26 1.85 8.75
CA ASP A 80 -4.14 1.03 9.19
C ASP A 80 -3.76 -0.02 8.14
N LEU A 81 -4.75 -0.66 7.53
CA LEU A 81 -4.52 -1.62 6.44
C LEU A 81 -3.83 -0.96 5.23
N ILE A 82 -4.24 0.24 4.87
CA ILE A 82 -3.62 1.01 3.79
C ILE A 82 -2.17 1.35 4.13
N GLN A 83 -1.89 1.79 5.37
CA GLN A 83 -0.52 2.13 5.77
C GLN A 83 0.40 0.90 5.73
N GLU A 84 -0.06 -0.24 6.22
CA GLU A 84 0.71 -1.49 6.12
C GLU A 84 0.92 -1.92 4.66
N GLY A 85 -0.09 -1.78 3.82
CA GLY A 85 0.02 -2.02 2.39
C GLY A 85 1.02 -1.09 1.71
N ASN A 86 1.08 0.17 2.09
CA ASN A 86 2.05 1.15 1.59
C ASN A 86 3.48 0.74 1.96
N VAL A 87 3.70 0.21 3.16
CA VAL A 87 5.00 -0.34 3.56
C VAL A 87 5.40 -1.50 2.64
N GLY A 88 4.46 -2.38 2.33
CA GLY A 88 4.69 -3.47 1.38
C GLY A 88 5.05 -2.98 -0.02
N LEU A 89 4.35 -1.96 -0.51
CA LEU A 89 4.66 -1.32 -1.80
C LEU A 89 6.06 -0.70 -1.82
N MET A 90 6.46 -0.02 -0.75
CA MET A 90 7.80 0.55 -0.64
C MET A 90 8.89 -0.52 -0.66
N LYS A 91 8.68 -1.64 0.02
CA LYS A 91 9.60 -2.80 -0.04
C LYS A 91 9.70 -3.37 -1.44
N ALA A 92 8.58 -3.48 -2.15
CA ALA A 92 8.54 -3.95 -3.53
C ALA A 92 9.31 -3.02 -4.48
N VAL A 93 9.13 -1.71 -4.35
CA VAL A 93 9.84 -0.72 -5.18
C VAL A 93 11.35 -0.83 -5.01
N LYS A 94 11.83 -1.04 -3.79
CA LYS A 94 13.27 -1.24 -3.53
C LYS A 94 13.84 -2.48 -4.21
N LYS A 95 13.03 -3.51 -4.41
CA LYS A 95 13.42 -4.81 -4.98
C LYS A 95 12.98 -4.98 -6.43
N TYR A 96 12.32 -3.97 -6.99
CA TYR A 96 11.82 -4.05 -8.36
C TYR A 96 12.95 -4.14 -9.38
N ASN A 97 12.84 -5.13 -10.25
CA ASN A 97 13.78 -5.31 -11.37
C ASN A 97 13.04 -5.04 -12.70
N PRO A 98 13.29 -3.89 -13.34
CA PRO A 98 12.64 -3.53 -14.59
C PRO A 98 13.00 -4.43 -15.76
N GLU A 99 14.12 -5.14 -15.69
CA GLU A 99 14.59 -6.02 -16.78
C GLU A 99 13.78 -7.32 -16.92
N LYS A 100 12.95 -7.64 -15.92
CA LYS A 100 12.08 -8.83 -15.95
C LYS A 100 10.82 -8.67 -16.79
N ASN A 101 10.59 -7.53 -17.41
CA ASN A 101 9.40 -7.21 -18.22
C ASN A 101 8.06 -7.45 -17.53
N LEU A 102 8.03 -7.36 -16.22
CA LEU A 102 6.80 -7.44 -15.42
C LEU A 102 6.41 -6.06 -14.93
N LYS A 103 5.11 -5.78 -14.91
CA LYS A 103 4.62 -4.57 -14.26
C LYS A 103 4.96 -4.59 -12.77
N LEU A 104 5.29 -3.43 -12.22
CA LEU A 104 5.59 -3.29 -10.79
C LEU A 104 4.47 -3.88 -9.93
N ILE A 105 3.19 -3.62 -10.26
CA ILE A 105 2.08 -4.12 -9.47
C ILE A 105 2.02 -5.65 -9.43
N THR A 106 2.37 -6.34 -10.49
CA THR A 106 2.39 -7.79 -10.53
C THR A 106 3.35 -8.36 -9.48
N PHE A 107 4.48 -7.73 -9.30
CA PHE A 107 5.46 -8.04 -8.26
C PHE A 107 5.04 -7.51 -6.88
N ALA A 108 4.54 -6.28 -6.83
CA ALA A 108 4.21 -5.57 -5.60
C ALA A 108 3.00 -6.16 -4.86
N VAL A 109 2.04 -6.73 -5.57
CA VAL A 109 0.85 -7.35 -4.96
C VAL A 109 1.23 -8.36 -3.87
N TYR A 110 2.23 -9.16 -4.12
CA TYR A 110 2.72 -10.14 -3.15
C TYR A 110 3.25 -9.46 -1.87
N TRP A 111 4.03 -8.41 -2.02
CA TRP A 111 4.58 -7.65 -0.89
C TRP A 111 3.50 -6.90 -0.11
N ILE A 112 2.56 -6.29 -0.82
CA ILE A 112 1.42 -5.57 -0.21
C ILE A 112 0.56 -6.53 0.60
N LYS A 113 0.17 -7.64 0.02
CA LYS A 113 -0.62 -8.68 0.70
C LYS A 113 0.10 -9.27 1.90
N SER A 114 1.40 -9.51 1.79
CA SER A 114 2.20 -10.06 2.88
C SER A 114 2.22 -9.13 4.10
N GLU A 115 2.43 -7.84 3.91
CA GLU A 115 2.42 -6.86 5.00
C GLU A 115 1.04 -6.71 5.63
N ILE A 116 -0.01 -6.60 4.83
CA ILE A 116 -1.38 -6.50 5.33
C ILE A 116 -1.76 -7.77 6.07
N HIS A 117 -1.45 -8.93 5.52
CA HIS A 117 -1.78 -10.21 6.12
C HIS A 117 -1.08 -10.42 7.47
N GLU A 118 0.19 -10.07 7.56
CA GLU A 118 0.93 -10.09 8.83
C GLU A 118 0.29 -9.18 9.87
N PHE A 119 -0.08 -7.97 9.49
CA PHE A 119 -0.77 -7.03 10.36
C PHE A 119 -2.14 -7.57 10.83
N VAL A 120 -2.93 -8.12 9.91
CA VAL A 120 -4.22 -8.73 10.23
C VAL A 120 -4.05 -9.89 11.23
N ILE A 121 -3.11 -10.79 10.99
CA ILE A 121 -2.86 -11.93 11.89
C ILE A 121 -2.47 -11.45 13.28
N LYS A 122 -1.55 -10.50 13.41
CA LYS A 122 -1.11 -9.97 14.70
C LYS A 122 -2.26 -9.35 15.48
N ASN A 123 -3.06 -8.50 14.85
CA ASN A 123 -4.16 -7.81 15.52
C ASN A 123 -5.37 -8.71 15.75
N TRP A 124 -5.65 -9.62 14.83
CA TRP A 124 -6.72 -10.59 14.99
C TRP A 124 -6.43 -11.57 16.14
N LYS A 125 -5.19 -12.01 16.33
CA LYS A 125 -4.79 -12.84 17.48
C LYS A 125 -5.04 -12.12 18.79
N ILE A 126 -4.71 -10.83 18.91
CA ILE A 126 -4.95 -10.02 20.10
C ILE A 126 -6.44 -9.93 20.38
N VAL A 127 -7.27 -9.63 19.40
CA VAL A 127 -8.74 -9.57 19.52
C VAL A 127 -9.30 -10.93 19.90
N LYS A 128 -8.81 -12.02 19.29
CA LYS A 128 -9.27 -13.37 19.59
C LYS A 128 -8.89 -13.81 21.01
N VAL A 129 -7.69 -13.49 21.48
CA VAL A 129 -7.26 -13.75 22.87
C VAL A 129 -8.14 -12.99 23.85
N ALA A 130 -8.40 -11.70 23.59
CA ALA A 130 -9.29 -10.89 24.42
C ALA A 130 -10.72 -11.45 24.45
N THR A 131 -11.24 -11.88 23.32
CA THR A 131 -12.56 -12.52 23.22
C THR A 131 -12.61 -13.85 23.99
N CYS A 132 -11.58 -14.67 23.87
CA CYS A 132 -11.44 -15.92 24.65
C CYS A 132 -11.37 -15.67 26.14
N LEU A 133 -10.64 -14.64 26.58
CA LEU A 133 -10.54 -14.26 28.00
C LEU A 133 -11.88 -13.76 28.54
N LEU A 134 -12.61 -12.94 27.78
CA LEU A 134 -13.94 -12.47 28.13
C LEU A 134 -14.94 -13.63 28.21
N TYR A 135 -14.89 -14.56 27.29
CA TYR A 135 -15.76 -15.73 27.26
C TYR A 135 -15.50 -16.68 28.44
N THR A 136 -14.22 -16.92 28.80
CA THR A 136 -13.87 -17.70 29.97
C THR A 136 -14.23 -17.01 31.27
N SER A 137 -14.17 -15.70 31.36
CA SER A 137 -14.63 -14.93 32.51
C SER A 137 -16.15 -15.07 32.73
N ASP A 138 -16.94 -14.96 31.68
CA ASP A 138 -18.40 -15.15 31.73
C ASP A 138 -18.78 -16.60 32.10
N ALA A 139 -18.04 -17.59 31.66
CA ALA A 139 -18.24 -19.00 32.00
C ALA A 139 -17.86 -19.33 33.44
N ALA A 140 -16.99 -18.53 34.08
CA ALA A 140 -16.58 -18.71 35.47
C ALA A 140 -17.58 -18.13 36.49
N ASP A 141 -18.51 -17.27 36.05
CA ASP A 141 -19.52 -16.64 36.86
C ASP A 141 -20.85 -17.48 36.95
N GLU A 142 -20.90 -18.62 36.31
CA GLU A 142 -22.01 -19.59 36.52
C GLU A 142 -21.68 -20.50 37.72
#